data_3102ab17bc0c342b30145fe26ccee4d6
#
_entry.id   3102ab17bc0c342b30145fe26ccee4d6
#
_cell.length_a   1.000
_cell.length_b   1.000
_cell.length_c   1.000
_cell.angle_alpha   90.00
_cell.angle_beta   90.00
_cell.angle_gamma   90.00
#
_symmetry.space_group_name_H-M   'P 1'
#
loop_
_entity.id
_entity.type
_entity.pdbx_description
1 polymer ?
#
loop_
_entity_poly.entity_id
_entity_poly.type
_entity_poly.pdbx_seq_one_letter_code
_entity_poly.pdbx_strand_id
1 'polypeptide(L)'
;VTYADLQAMFPKHLRPAYSHVVEQGLPRLNEQMRAGGITTPRRIAAFLTTLAFESMFEFNIDQIGATSKYHGRGYIQLTGLANYTAAGKYLGIDLVNNPDLAKSLDWSAKIARWYWTVARPNTNAYADALQMGRVNAMIGYPLSAPGGDGLTNDQRRCAAFAAALKYLTGSVPAGITCTR
;
A
#
# COMPACT_ATOMS: atom_id res chain seq x y z
N VAL A 1 -11.64 2.76 -7.62
CA VAL A 1 -10.63 3.01 -8.69
C VAL A 1 -10.65 1.88 -9.70
N THR A 2 -10.27 2.18 -10.93
CA THR A 2 -10.13 1.25 -12.06
C THR A 2 -8.65 1.03 -12.39
N TYR A 3 -8.35 0.08 -13.28
CA TYR A 3 -7.01 -0.10 -13.80
C TYR A 3 -6.50 1.15 -14.53
N ALA A 4 -7.37 1.82 -15.28
CA ALA A 4 -7.04 3.07 -15.98
C ALA A 4 -6.68 4.21 -14.99
N ASP A 5 -7.39 4.30 -13.86
CA ASP A 5 -7.04 5.27 -12.80
C ASP A 5 -5.65 4.98 -12.23
N LEU A 6 -5.33 3.71 -11.96
CA LEU A 6 -4.01 3.32 -11.48
C LEU A 6 -2.91 3.63 -12.51
N GLN A 7 -3.18 3.38 -13.78
CA GLN A 7 -2.24 3.66 -14.86
C GLN A 7 -1.98 5.17 -15.00
N ALA A 8 -2.99 6.00 -14.83
CA ALA A 8 -2.86 7.45 -14.88
C ALA A 8 -2.10 8.01 -13.66
N MET A 9 -2.38 7.49 -12.46
CA MET A 9 -1.71 7.94 -11.21
C MET A 9 -0.29 7.40 -11.06
N PHE A 10 -0.04 6.15 -11.46
CA PHE A 10 1.19 5.39 -11.15
C PHE A 10 1.77 4.67 -12.38
N PRO A 11 2.02 5.36 -13.50
CA PRO A 11 2.40 4.70 -14.76
C PRO A 11 3.72 3.90 -14.68
N LYS A 12 4.59 4.25 -13.74
CA LYS A 12 5.89 3.59 -13.53
C LYS A 12 5.84 2.39 -12.59
N HIS A 13 4.68 2.14 -11.95
CA HIS A 13 4.52 1.10 -10.92
C HIS A 13 3.63 -0.05 -11.38
N LEU A 14 3.09 0.01 -12.58
CA LEU A 14 2.32 -1.07 -13.16
C LEU A 14 3.20 -1.91 -14.09
N ARG A 15 3.09 -3.21 -13.97
CA ARG A 15 3.75 -4.16 -14.87
C ARG A 15 2.73 -4.68 -15.89
N PRO A 16 2.83 -4.32 -17.18
CA PRO A 16 1.83 -4.73 -18.17
C PRO A 16 1.58 -6.23 -18.25
N ALA A 17 2.61 -7.06 -18.06
CA ALA A 17 2.48 -8.51 -18.04
C ALA A 17 1.60 -9.06 -16.90
N TYR A 18 1.36 -8.27 -15.85
CA TYR A 18 0.56 -8.64 -14.68
C TYR A 18 -0.74 -7.83 -14.57
N SER A 19 -1.16 -7.12 -15.62
CA SER A 19 -2.39 -6.33 -15.63
C SER A 19 -3.61 -7.15 -15.21
N HIS A 20 -3.71 -8.40 -15.65
CA HIS A 20 -4.79 -9.32 -15.28
C HIS A 20 -4.86 -9.59 -13.77
N VAL A 21 -3.72 -9.66 -13.07
CA VAL A 21 -3.67 -9.83 -11.61
C VAL A 21 -4.22 -8.58 -10.91
N VAL A 22 -3.79 -7.40 -11.38
CA VAL A 22 -4.28 -6.13 -10.84
C VAL A 22 -5.79 -6.01 -11.04
N GLU A 23 -6.28 -6.23 -12.26
CA GLU A 23 -7.72 -6.14 -12.58
C GLU A 23 -8.54 -7.14 -11.76
N GLN A 24 -8.08 -8.36 -11.58
CA GLN A 24 -8.74 -9.38 -10.76
C GLN A 24 -8.86 -8.95 -9.29
N GLY A 25 -7.84 -8.28 -8.75
CA GLY A 25 -7.82 -7.84 -7.35
C GLY A 25 -8.62 -6.58 -7.06
N LEU A 26 -8.83 -5.71 -8.07
CA LEU A 26 -9.44 -4.39 -7.88
C LEU A 26 -10.82 -4.40 -7.21
N PRO A 27 -11.78 -5.29 -7.54
CA PRO A 27 -13.06 -5.31 -6.85
C PRO A 27 -12.92 -5.50 -5.34
N ARG A 28 -12.06 -6.42 -4.90
CA ARG A 28 -11.77 -6.66 -3.48
C ARG A 28 -11.06 -5.46 -2.84
N LEU A 29 -10.08 -4.89 -3.54
CA LEU A 29 -9.37 -3.70 -3.07
C LEU A 29 -10.32 -2.52 -2.85
N ASN A 30 -11.17 -2.21 -3.82
CA ASN A 30 -12.17 -1.15 -3.73
C ASN A 30 -13.16 -1.36 -2.58
N GLU A 31 -13.62 -2.61 -2.37
CA GLU A 31 -14.46 -2.98 -1.24
C GLU A 31 -13.76 -2.67 0.09
N GLN A 32 -12.51 -3.11 0.24
CA GLN A 32 -11.76 -2.93 1.47
C GLN A 32 -11.34 -1.48 1.72
N MET A 33 -11.09 -0.69 0.68
CA MET A 33 -10.88 0.75 0.82
C MET A 33 -12.13 1.43 1.39
N ARG A 34 -13.33 1.13 0.86
CA ARG A 34 -14.59 1.67 1.41
C ARG A 34 -14.79 1.25 2.86
N ALA A 35 -14.61 -0.03 3.18
CA ALA A 35 -14.75 -0.56 4.53
C ALA A 35 -13.77 0.04 5.54
N GLY A 36 -12.58 0.49 5.08
CA GLY A 36 -11.54 1.14 5.89
C GLY A 36 -11.66 2.67 5.96
N GLY A 37 -12.73 3.26 5.39
CA GLY A 37 -12.87 4.73 5.31
C GLY A 37 -11.79 5.39 4.43
N ILE A 38 -11.19 4.65 3.50
CA ILE A 38 -10.21 5.16 2.52
C ILE A 38 -11.01 5.66 1.31
N THR A 39 -11.75 6.76 1.51
CA THR A 39 -12.77 7.24 0.57
C THR A 39 -12.57 8.68 0.13
N THR A 40 -11.70 9.44 0.81
CA THR A 40 -11.35 10.80 0.39
C THR A 40 -10.16 10.79 -0.56
N PRO A 41 -9.99 11.78 -1.45
CA PRO A 41 -8.84 11.84 -2.36
C PRO A 41 -7.49 11.72 -1.64
N ARG A 42 -7.33 12.33 -0.47
CA ARG A 42 -6.08 12.28 0.31
C ARG A 42 -5.78 10.87 0.82
N ARG A 43 -6.77 10.19 1.38
CA ARG A 43 -6.64 8.81 1.87
C ARG A 43 -6.42 7.83 0.72
N ILE A 44 -7.18 7.97 -0.37
CA ILE A 44 -7.02 7.15 -1.58
C ILE A 44 -5.62 7.31 -2.15
N ALA A 45 -5.15 8.55 -2.35
CA ALA A 45 -3.82 8.82 -2.88
C ALA A 45 -2.71 8.22 -2.00
N ALA A 46 -2.79 8.39 -0.66
CA ALA A 46 -1.78 7.88 0.27
C ALA A 46 -1.75 6.34 0.30
N PHE A 47 -2.92 5.70 0.38
CA PHE A 47 -3.03 4.24 0.39
C PHE A 47 -2.53 3.64 -0.92
N LEU A 48 -3.00 4.15 -2.06
CA LEU A 48 -2.58 3.65 -3.36
C LEU A 48 -1.10 3.91 -3.64
N THR A 49 -0.55 5.04 -3.19
CA THR A 49 0.90 5.27 -3.25
C THR A 49 1.66 4.18 -2.49
N THR A 50 1.21 3.83 -1.29
CA THR A 50 1.84 2.73 -0.53
C THR A 50 1.80 1.43 -1.33
N LEU A 51 0.65 1.02 -1.86
CA LEU A 51 0.54 -0.23 -2.62
C LEU A 51 1.35 -0.22 -3.92
N ALA A 52 1.48 0.93 -4.57
CA ALA A 52 2.32 1.08 -5.76
C ALA A 52 3.78 0.68 -5.49
N PHE A 53 4.31 1.09 -4.34
CA PHE A 53 5.69 0.80 -3.95
C PHE A 53 5.88 -0.55 -3.26
N GLU A 54 4.86 -1.07 -2.57
CA GLU A 54 4.96 -2.36 -1.88
C GLU A 54 4.76 -3.55 -2.84
N SER A 55 3.76 -3.47 -3.70
CA SER A 55 3.31 -4.64 -4.46
C SER A 55 3.02 -4.36 -5.94
N MET A 56 3.22 -3.12 -6.42
CA MET A 56 2.81 -2.76 -7.78
C MET A 56 1.34 -3.09 -8.07
N PHE A 57 0.50 -3.04 -7.04
CA PHE A 57 -0.92 -3.40 -7.04
C PHE A 57 -1.21 -4.90 -7.30
N GLU A 58 -0.23 -5.77 -7.19
CA GLU A 58 -0.40 -7.21 -7.35
C GLU A 58 -0.72 -7.86 -6.00
N PHE A 59 -1.92 -8.41 -5.86
CA PHE A 59 -2.35 -9.02 -4.60
C PHE A 59 -1.59 -10.32 -4.26
N ASN A 60 -1.02 -10.99 -5.26
CA ASN A 60 -0.40 -12.31 -5.15
C ASN A 60 1.13 -12.31 -5.14
N ILE A 61 1.75 -11.14 -4.92
CA ILE A 61 3.20 -11.01 -4.98
C ILE A 61 3.88 -11.44 -3.67
N ASP A 62 5.04 -12.10 -3.81
CA ASP A 62 6.00 -12.38 -2.75
C ASP A 62 7.14 -11.38 -2.76
N GLN A 63 7.73 -11.11 -1.60
CA GLN A 63 8.96 -10.34 -1.48
C GLN A 63 10.09 -11.02 -2.26
N ILE A 64 10.70 -10.28 -3.18
CA ILE A 64 11.75 -10.79 -4.05
C ILE A 64 12.99 -11.15 -3.23
N GLY A 65 13.53 -12.37 -3.47
CA GLY A 65 14.77 -12.84 -2.84
C GLY A 65 14.66 -13.20 -1.35
N ALA A 66 13.46 -13.18 -0.78
CA ALA A 66 13.29 -13.54 0.63
C ALA A 66 13.22 -15.04 0.85
N THR A 67 13.88 -15.53 1.91
CA THR A 67 13.90 -16.94 2.32
C THR A 67 13.15 -17.22 3.61
N SER A 68 12.76 -16.17 4.36
CA SER A 68 12.01 -16.32 5.62
C SER A 68 10.60 -16.84 5.37
N LYS A 69 10.11 -17.73 6.25
CA LYS A 69 8.71 -18.19 6.22
C LYS A 69 7.70 -17.04 6.24
N TYR A 70 8.01 -15.96 6.95
CA TYR A 70 7.13 -14.79 7.11
C TYR A 70 7.69 -13.56 6.37
N HIS A 71 8.16 -13.77 5.14
CA HIS A 71 8.53 -12.69 4.22
C HIS A 71 7.32 -11.89 3.74
N GLY A 72 7.57 -10.75 3.10
CA GLY A 72 6.51 -9.86 2.61
C GLY A 72 5.60 -10.55 1.58
N ARG A 73 4.29 -10.46 1.78
CA ARG A 73 3.27 -11.00 0.87
C ARG A 73 2.12 -10.06 0.64
N GLY A 74 1.58 -10.11 -0.54
CA GLY A 74 0.35 -9.44 -0.92
C GLY A 74 0.45 -7.93 -1.06
N TYR A 75 -0.67 -7.26 -1.11
CA TYR A 75 -0.75 -5.82 -1.36
C TYR A 75 0.13 -4.95 -0.45
N ILE A 76 0.16 -5.23 0.86
CA ILE A 76 0.87 -4.42 1.85
C ILE A 76 2.24 -5.00 2.23
N GLN A 77 2.65 -6.10 1.59
CA GLN A 77 3.88 -6.83 1.93
C GLN A 77 3.96 -7.16 3.42
N LEU A 78 2.89 -7.82 3.93
CA LEU A 78 2.84 -8.26 5.33
C LEU A 78 4.07 -9.07 5.66
N THR A 79 4.87 -8.63 6.66
CA THR A 79 6.17 -9.23 6.99
C THR A 79 6.30 -9.47 8.48
N GLY A 80 6.95 -10.57 8.84
CA GLY A 80 7.31 -10.93 10.22
C GLY A 80 6.22 -11.69 10.96
N LEU A 81 6.64 -12.67 11.78
CA LEU A 81 5.74 -13.54 12.55
C LEU A 81 4.73 -12.75 13.37
N ALA A 82 5.15 -11.67 14.04
CA ALA A 82 4.26 -10.87 14.88
C ALA A 82 3.09 -10.27 14.08
N ASN A 83 3.36 -9.74 12.90
CA ASN A 83 2.33 -9.18 12.02
C ASN A 83 1.41 -10.27 11.45
N TYR A 84 1.96 -11.42 11.04
CA TYR A 84 1.16 -12.57 10.60
C TYR A 84 0.24 -13.06 11.71
N THR A 85 0.74 -13.17 12.94
CA THR A 85 -0.05 -13.57 14.11
C THR A 85 -1.16 -12.58 14.41
N ALA A 86 -0.85 -11.29 14.45
CA ALA A 86 -1.83 -10.24 14.75
C ALA A 86 -2.92 -10.12 13.68
N ALA A 87 -2.54 -10.15 12.41
CA ALA A 87 -3.50 -10.14 11.29
C ALA A 87 -4.39 -11.37 11.30
N GLY A 88 -3.81 -12.56 11.51
CA GLY A 88 -4.55 -13.82 11.59
C GLY A 88 -5.57 -13.82 12.72
N LYS A 89 -5.17 -13.37 13.91
CA LYS A 89 -6.06 -13.23 15.07
C LYS A 89 -7.23 -12.27 14.78
N TYR A 90 -6.94 -11.12 14.19
CA TYR A 90 -7.97 -10.12 13.89
C TYR A 90 -8.96 -10.60 12.83
N LEU A 91 -8.47 -11.29 11.80
CA LEU A 91 -9.28 -11.75 10.67
C LEU A 91 -9.92 -13.12 10.90
N GLY A 92 -9.57 -13.83 11.98
CA GLY A 92 -10.08 -15.16 12.27
C GLY A 92 -9.55 -16.24 11.33
N ILE A 93 -8.31 -16.12 10.85
CA ILE A 93 -7.66 -17.07 9.93
C ILE A 93 -6.27 -17.47 10.43
N ASP A 94 -5.84 -18.68 10.08
CA ASP A 94 -4.52 -19.19 10.47
C ASP A 94 -3.43 -18.78 9.46
N LEU A 95 -2.97 -17.53 9.57
CA LEU A 95 -1.87 -17.01 8.76
C LEU A 95 -0.50 -17.53 9.20
N VAL A 96 -0.36 -18.02 10.42
CA VAL A 96 0.91 -18.51 10.95
C VAL A 96 1.29 -19.85 10.30
N ASN A 97 0.33 -20.76 10.19
CA ASN A 97 0.53 -22.04 9.52
C ASN A 97 0.32 -21.96 8.01
N ASN A 98 -0.50 -21.02 7.53
CA ASN A 98 -0.82 -20.83 6.11
C ASN A 98 -0.46 -19.41 5.64
N PRO A 99 0.83 -19.02 5.62
CA PRO A 99 1.24 -17.65 5.32
C PRO A 99 0.88 -17.20 3.90
N ASP A 100 0.72 -18.11 2.95
CA ASP A 100 0.34 -17.81 1.57
C ASP A 100 -1.09 -17.26 1.43
N LEU A 101 -1.94 -17.44 2.44
CA LEU A 101 -3.23 -16.74 2.49
C LEU A 101 -3.07 -15.22 2.40
N ALA A 102 -1.94 -14.67 2.87
CA ALA A 102 -1.68 -13.23 2.82
C ALA A 102 -1.55 -12.65 1.40
N LYS A 103 -1.30 -13.50 0.41
CA LYS A 103 -1.24 -13.14 -1.03
C LYS A 103 -2.41 -13.73 -1.84
N SER A 104 -3.46 -14.17 -1.19
CA SER A 104 -4.64 -14.68 -1.88
C SER A 104 -5.63 -13.58 -2.23
N LEU A 105 -6.46 -13.82 -3.24
CA LEU A 105 -7.49 -12.88 -3.70
C LEU A 105 -8.46 -12.48 -2.59
N ASP A 106 -8.81 -13.42 -1.71
CA ASP A 106 -9.80 -13.20 -0.65
C ASP A 106 -9.23 -12.44 0.55
N TRP A 107 -7.92 -12.56 0.83
CA TRP A 107 -7.34 -12.05 2.07
C TRP A 107 -6.39 -10.87 1.90
N SER A 108 -5.70 -10.75 0.77
CA SER A 108 -4.66 -9.72 0.58
C SER A 108 -5.19 -8.30 0.81
N ALA A 109 -6.36 -7.95 0.24
CA ALA A 109 -6.97 -6.65 0.44
C ALA A 109 -7.48 -6.41 1.87
N LYS A 110 -8.04 -7.44 2.53
CA LYS A 110 -8.46 -7.38 3.93
C LYS A 110 -7.28 -7.15 4.87
N ILE A 111 -6.16 -7.80 4.60
CA ILE A 111 -4.92 -7.63 5.37
C ILE A 111 -4.36 -6.22 5.18
N ALA A 112 -4.35 -5.70 3.95
CA ALA A 112 -3.91 -4.33 3.69
C ALA A 112 -4.78 -3.30 4.43
N ARG A 113 -6.11 -3.47 4.44
CA ARG A 113 -7.02 -2.62 5.24
C ARG A 113 -6.73 -2.74 6.73
N TRP A 114 -6.62 -3.98 7.27
CA TRP A 114 -6.31 -4.19 8.67
C TRP A 114 -4.99 -3.49 9.06
N TYR A 115 -3.96 -3.66 8.26
CA TYR A 115 -2.67 -3.04 8.52
C TYR A 115 -2.78 -1.51 8.58
N TRP A 116 -3.49 -0.93 7.62
CA TRP A 116 -3.67 0.51 7.49
C TRP A 116 -4.54 1.13 8.58
N THR A 117 -5.62 0.45 8.98
CA THR A 117 -6.64 1.04 9.86
C THR A 117 -6.57 0.58 11.31
N VAL A 118 -6.06 -0.63 11.56
CA VAL A 118 -6.04 -1.26 12.89
C VAL A 118 -4.62 -1.35 13.43
N ALA A 119 -3.70 -1.96 12.70
CA ALA A 119 -2.31 -2.07 13.12
C ALA A 119 -1.60 -0.70 13.13
N ARG A 120 -2.04 0.23 12.28
CA ARG A 120 -1.50 1.59 12.13
C ARG A 120 -2.63 2.64 12.15
N PRO A 121 -3.32 2.83 13.29
CA PRO A 121 -4.60 3.53 13.36
C PRO A 121 -4.54 5.01 12.96
N ASN A 122 -3.37 5.66 13.01
CA ASN A 122 -3.21 7.07 12.67
C ASN A 122 -2.96 7.34 11.19
N THR A 123 -2.85 6.30 10.35
CA THR A 123 -2.43 6.46 8.95
C THR A 123 -3.42 7.31 8.14
N ASN A 124 -4.72 7.09 8.30
CA ASN A 124 -5.74 7.93 7.67
C ASN A 124 -5.65 9.40 8.10
N ALA A 125 -5.41 9.67 9.39
CA ALA A 125 -5.26 11.04 9.90
C ALA A 125 -4.03 11.75 9.33
N TYR A 126 -2.91 11.05 9.20
CA TYR A 126 -1.72 11.60 8.54
C TYR A 126 -1.94 11.87 7.05
N ALA A 127 -2.68 10.99 6.35
CA ALA A 127 -3.07 11.22 4.97
C ALA A 127 -3.96 12.47 4.83
N ASP A 128 -4.96 12.62 5.69
CA ASP A 128 -5.84 13.79 5.73
C ASP A 128 -5.07 15.08 5.96
N ALA A 129 -4.02 15.05 6.80
CA ALA A 129 -3.14 16.17 7.09
C ALA A 129 -2.03 16.39 6.04
N LEU A 130 -2.03 15.66 4.92
CA LEU A 130 -0.99 15.71 3.87
C LEU A 130 0.43 15.37 4.37
N GLN A 131 0.53 14.60 5.46
CA GLN A 131 1.79 14.21 6.09
C GLN A 131 2.29 12.87 5.54
N MET A 132 2.64 12.84 4.26
CA MET A 132 3.04 11.58 3.59
C MET A 132 4.30 10.96 4.22
N GLY A 133 5.23 11.76 4.73
CA GLY A 133 6.38 11.26 5.49
C GLY A 133 5.97 10.45 6.72
N ARG A 134 4.96 10.88 7.46
CA ARG A 134 4.42 10.14 8.61
C ARG A 134 3.65 8.89 8.19
N VAL A 135 2.92 8.93 7.08
CA VAL A 135 2.33 7.73 6.47
C VAL A 135 3.43 6.71 6.19
N ASN A 136 4.52 7.12 5.55
CA ASN A 136 5.67 6.26 5.26
C ASN A 136 6.28 5.64 6.53
N ALA A 137 6.40 6.43 7.61
CA ALA A 137 6.88 5.92 8.90
C ALA A 137 5.96 4.83 9.48
N MET A 138 4.63 4.98 9.34
CA MET A 138 3.66 3.96 9.79
C MET A 138 3.78 2.65 9.03
N ILE A 139 4.10 2.69 7.74
CA ILE A 139 4.32 1.48 6.93
C ILE A 139 5.54 0.71 7.42
N GLY A 140 6.58 1.39 7.93
CA GLY A 140 7.65 0.76 8.70
C GLY A 140 8.84 0.25 7.89
N TYR A 141 8.97 0.61 6.62
CA TYR A 141 10.19 0.30 5.88
C TYR A 141 11.37 1.19 6.34
N PRO A 142 12.62 0.71 6.22
CA PRO A 142 13.80 1.46 6.66
C PRO A 142 14.02 2.71 5.79
N LEU A 143 14.61 3.74 6.40
CA LEU A 143 15.12 4.88 5.64
C LEU A 143 16.21 4.39 4.66
N SER A 144 16.15 4.88 3.44
CA SER A 144 17.13 4.59 2.41
C SER A 144 17.99 5.80 2.09
N ALA A 145 19.23 5.55 1.72
CA ALA A 145 20.06 6.57 1.07
C ALA A 145 19.42 6.99 -0.27
N PRO A 146 19.74 8.20 -0.78
CA PRO A 146 19.33 8.59 -2.12
C PRO A 146 19.81 7.58 -3.18
N GLY A 147 18.95 7.28 -4.15
CA GLY A 147 19.30 6.44 -5.30
C GLY A 147 20.09 7.20 -6.37
N GLY A 148 20.25 6.58 -7.54
CA GLY A 148 20.95 7.19 -8.68
C GLY A 148 20.32 8.46 -9.22
N ASP A 149 19.05 8.71 -8.91
CA ASP A 149 18.31 9.94 -9.22
C ASP A 149 18.41 11.02 -8.12
N GLY A 150 19.21 10.79 -7.09
CA GLY A 150 19.36 11.69 -5.94
C GLY A 150 18.19 11.70 -4.94
N LEU A 151 17.18 10.85 -5.11
CA LEU A 151 15.99 10.83 -4.26
C LEU A 151 16.01 9.64 -3.29
N THR A 152 15.53 9.86 -2.07
CA THR A 152 15.22 8.78 -1.12
C THR A 152 13.90 8.09 -1.49
N ASN A 153 13.64 6.91 -0.92
CA ASN A 153 12.36 6.23 -1.10
C ASN A 153 11.19 7.09 -0.60
N ASP A 154 11.34 7.78 0.54
CA ASP A 154 10.31 8.69 1.06
C ASP A 154 9.99 9.83 0.09
N GLN A 155 11.01 10.42 -0.54
CA GLN A 155 10.82 11.49 -1.53
C GLN A 155 10.10 10.98 -2.79
N ARG A 156 10.45 9.77 -3.28
CA ARG A 156 9.76 9.17 -4.43
C ARG A 156 8.29 8.89 -4.12
N ARG A 157 7.99 8.33 -2.93
CA ARG A 157 6.60 8.09 -2.50
C ARG A 157 5.83 9.40 -2.35
N CYS A 158 6.47 10.44 -1.83
CA CYS A 158 5.86 11.75 -1.69
C CYS A 158 5.52 12.38 -3.06
N ALA A 159 6.42 12.26 -4.04
CA ALA A 159 6.17 12.71 -5.40
C ALA A 159 5.01 11.95 -6.07
N ALA A 160 4.94 10.63 -5.87
CA ALA A 160 3.85 9.79 -6.36
C ALA A 160 2.51 10.16 -5.70
N PHE A 161 2.52 10.44 -4.40
CA PHE A 161 1.34 10.92 -3.67
C PHE A 161 0.82 12.25 -4.23
N ALA A 162 1.70 13.20 -4.49
CA ALA A 162 1.34 14.48 -5.11
C ALA A 162 0.74 14.29 -6.52
N ALA A 163 1.31 13.40 -7.32
CA ALA A 163 0.79 13.07 -8.65
C ALA A 163 -0.60 12.42 -8.59
N ALA A 164 -0.82 11.50 -7.65
CA ALA A 164 -2.12 10.87 -7.44
C ALA A 164 -3.17 11.90 -6.97
N LEU A 165 -2.80 12.81 -6.07
CA LEU A 165 -3.69 13.91 -5.66
C LEU A 165 -4.06 14.81 -6.84
N LYS A 166 -3.09 15.18 -7.68
CA LYS A 166 -3.36 15.97 -8.88
C LYS A 166 -4.38 15.29 -9.80
N TYR A 167 -4.24 13.97 -10.00
CA TYR A 167 -5.21 13.20 -10.78
C TYR A 167 -6.61 13.23 -10.16
N LEU A 168 -6.71 13.00 -8.85
CA LEU A 168 -7.98 12.87 -8.13
C LEU A 168 -8.70 14.21 -7.90
N THR A 169 -7.98 15.33 -7.84
CA THR A 169 -8.53 16.64 -7.45
C THR A 169 -8.30 17.77 -8.46
N GLY A 170 -7.54 17.51 -9.52
CA GLY A 170 -7.17 18.50 -10.53
C GLY A 170 -5.96 19.36 -10.18
N SER A 171 -5.48 19.36 -8.92
CA SER A 171 -4.35 20.16 -8.46
C SER A 171 -3.53 19.46 -7.39
N VAL A 172 -2.29 19.91 -7.19
CA VAL A 172 -1.48 19.49 -6.04
C VAL A 172 -1.74 20.46 -4.89
N PRO A 173 -2.30 20.00 -3.74
CA PRO A 173 -2.52 20.88 -2.60
C PRO A 173 -1.19 21.35 -2.00
N ALA A 174 -1.17 22.57 -1.47
CA ALA A 174 -0.06 23.06 -0.67
C ALA A 174 0.01 22.31 0.67
N GLY A 175 1.21 22.28 1.28
CA GLY A 175 1.40 21.74 2.63
C GLY A 175 1.67 20.23 2.71
N ILE A 176 1.98 19.57 1.59
CA ILE A 176 2.47 18.20 1.63
C ILE A 176 3.82 18.15 2.35
N THR A 177 3.94 17.29 3.36
CA THR A 177 5.21 17.05 4.07
C THR A 177 5.71 15.64 3.80
N CYS A 178 7.02 15.53 3.50
CA CYS A 178 7.67 14.30 3.06
C CYS A 178 8.65 13.72 4.09
N THR A 179 8.91 14.44 5.16
CA THR A 179 9.76 13.99 6.29
C THR A 179 8.94 13.20 7.31
N ARG A 180 9.56 12.16 7.88
CA ARG A 180 8.94 11.33 8.94
C ARG A 180 8.81 12.07 10.25
#